data_ad3a33ed39016b9d5721aa9ca6a2eee6
#
_entry.id   ad3a33ed39016b9d5721aa9ca6a2eee6
#
_cell.length_a   1.000
_cell.length_b   1.000
_cell.length_c   1.000
_cell.angle_alpha   90.00
_cell.angle_beta   90.00
_cell.angle_gamma   90.00
#
_symmetry.space_group_name_H-M   'P 1'
#
loop_
_entity.id
_entity.type
_entity.pdbx_description
1 polymer ?
#
loop_
_entity_poly.entity_id
_entity_poly.type
_entity_poly.pdbx_seq_one_letter_code
_entity_poly.pdbx_strand_id
1 'polypeptide(L)'
;MRKLFLFLVVLFLSFQQLTLAAIKEMTSTPDSVYLFSFATSGDDGRSGLRFAWSTDKENWFEIGRNYGYLRCDYSRWGSQKKMLDPYLKQSSDGEWICTWKLNDHDGYGQATSKDLINWTSQKYPRTTPDFDGVRVKAIVAGEEQKGNINRVVWTLVDGLDKNYGWNQYRNSLHGERPVQDGERFAGLKPVKA
;
A
#
# COMPACT_ATOMS: atom_id res chain seq x y z
N MET A 1 14.41 3.41 -49.92
CA MET A 1 14.44 4.31 -48.74
C MET A 1 13.02 4.75 -48.28
N ARG A 2 12.11 5.19 -49.12
CA ARG A 2 10.75 5.64 -48.71
C ARG A 2 9.89 4.55 -48.00
N LYS A 3 9.98 3.28 -48.43
CA LYS A 3 9.22 2.17 -47.81
C LYS A 3 9.75 1.78 -46.41
N LEU A 4 11.04 1.91 -46.17
CA LEU A 4 11.67 1.62 -44.87
C LEU A 4 11.29 2.70 -43.83
N PHE A 5 11.19 3.95 -44.27
CA PHE A 5 10.81 5.07 -43.40
C PHE A 5 9.34 4.96 -42.98
N LEU A 6 8.45 4.53 -43.89
CA LEU A 6 7.04 4.32 -43.57
C LEU A 6 6.85 3.18 -42.53
N PHE A 7 7.64 2.11 -42.64
CA PHE A 7 7.59 0.98 -41.74
C PHE A 7 8.06 1.37 -40.33
N LEU A 8 9.11 2.19 -40.22
CA LEU A 8 9.61 2.73 -38.96
C LEU A 8 8.60 3.67 -38.28
N VAL A 9 7.92 4.51 -39.03
CA VAL A 9 6.89 5.42 -38.50
C VAL A 9 5.67 4.66 -38.00
N VAL A 10 5.23 3.63 -38.69
CA VAL A 10 4.11 2.77 -38.26
C VAL A 10 4.50 1.97 -37.00
N LEU A 11 5.76 1.47 -36.91
CA LEU A 11 6.25 0.79 -35.73
C LEU A 11 6.33 1.74 -34.52
N PHE A 12 6.73 2.99 -34.72
CA PHE A 12 6.81 3.99 -33.64
C PHE A 12 5.43 4.42 -33.14
N LEU A 13 4.44 4.52 -34.04
CA LEU A 13 3.05 4.85 -33.70
C LEU A 13 2.34 3.70 -32.98
N SER A 14 2.67 2.45 -33.30
CA SER A 14 2.14 1.28 -32.56
C SER A 14 2.76 1.11 -31.17
N PHE A 15 4.01 1.56 -30.95
CA PHE A 15 4.64 1.56 -29.62
C PHE A 15 4.07 2.64 -28.69
N GLN A 16 3.54 3.73 -29.21
CA GLN A 16 2.92 4.78 -28.40
C GLN A 16 1.51 4.42 -27.92
N GLN A 17 0.85 3.45 -28.54
CA GLN A 17 -0.48 3.01 -28.10
C GLN A 17 -0.43 1.97 -26.96
N LEU A 18 0.74 1.40 -26.65
CA LEU A 18 0.91 0.42 -25.56
C LEU A 18 1.15 1.06 -24.17
N THR A 19 1.28 2.37 -24.10
CA THR A 19 1.52 3.07 -22.82
C THR A 19 0.33 3.90 -22.31
N LEU A 20 -0.78 3.93 -23.04
CA LEU A 20 -2.07 4.35 -22.48
C LEU A 20 -2.82 3.10 -22.00
N ALA A 21 -2.26 2.39 -21.00
CA ALA A 21 -3.10 1.60 -20.13
C ALA A 21 -4.14 2.57 -19.57
N ALA A 22 -5.39 2.38 -19.98
CA ALA A 22 -6.49 3.27 -19.69
C ALA A 22 -6.52 3.52 -18.18
N ILE A 23 -6.17 4.73 -17.76
CA ILE A 23 -6.51 5.24 -16.45
C ILE A 23 -8.04 5.18 -16.44
N LYS A 24 -8.58 4.14 -15.82
CA LYS A 24 -10.02 3.96 -15.71
C LYS A 24 -10.51 5.07 -14.82
N GLU A 25 -11.09 6.11 -15.41
CA GLU A 25 -11.74 7.17 -14.64
C GLU A 25 -12.79 6.51 -13.73
N MET A 26 -12.66 6.73 -12.44
CA MET A 26 -13.68 6.32 -11.48
C MET A 26 -14.93 7.18 -11.73
N THR A 27 -15.96 6.60 -12.34
CA THR A 27 -17.22 7.30 -12.63
C THR A 27 -18.09 7.53 -11.39
N SER A 28 -17.81 6.81 -10.30
CA SER A 28 -18.47 6.98 -8.99
C SER A 28 -17.55 6.42 -7.90
N THR A 29 -17.71 6.93 -6.67
CA THR A 29 -17.05 6.37 -5.50
C THR A 29 -17.58 4.95 -5.24
N PRO A 30 -16.74 3.91 -5.17
CA PRO A 30 -17.18 2.56 -4.90
C PRO A 30 -17.58 2.40 -3.43
N ASP A 31 -18.60 1.57 -3.14
CA ASP A 31 -18.96 1.25 -1.75
C ASP A 31 -17.84 0.46 -1.04
N SER A 32 -17.19 -0.43 -1.76
CA SER A 32 -16.11 -1.26 -1.23
C SER A 32 -15.02 -1.53 -2.27
N VAL A 33 -13.81 -1.74 -1.78
CA VAL A 33 -12.61 -2.01 -2.58
C VAL A 33 -11.78 -3.11 -1.95
N TYR A 34 -10.75 -3.55 -2.66
CA TYR A 34 -9.72 -4.43 -2.13
C TYR A 34 -8.58 -3.59 -1.55
N LEU A 35 -8.21 -3.89 -0.31
CA LEU A 35 -7.05 -3.32 0.38
C LEU A 35 -5.94 -4.35 0.38
N PHE A 36 -4.80 -4.03 -0.21
CA PHE A 36 -3.58 -4.81 -0.19
C PHE A 36 -2.65 -4.27 0.89
N SER A 37 -2.25 -5.11 1.81
CA SER A 37 -1.33 -4.79 2.90
C SER A 37 0.01 -5.48 2.68
N PHE A 38 1.10 -4.73 2.74
CA PHE A 38 2.44 -5.21 2.43
C PHE A 38 3.51 -4.42 3.19
N ALA A 39 4.74 -4.94 3.20
CA ALA A 39 5.94 -4.18 3.55
C ALA A 39 6.96 -4.34 2.41
N THR A 40 7.67 -3.28 2.12
CA THR A 40 8.59 -3.23 0.98
C THR A 40 9.79 -4.13 1.20
N SER A 41 10.11 -4.99 0.23
CA SER A 41 11.30 -5.84 0.28
C SER A 41 12.60 -5.05 0.10
N GLY A 42 12.55 -3.95 -0.64
CA GLY A 42 13.72 -3.12 -0.96
C GLY A 42 14.43 -2.49 0.25
N ASP A 43 13.72 -2.34 1.38
CA ASP A 43 14.28 -1.83 2.63
C ASP A 43 14.22 -2.83 3.78
N ASP A 44 14.03 -4.12 3.48
CA ASP A 44 13.83 -5.18 4.47
C ASP A 44 12.64 -4.94 5.42
N GLY A 45 11.58 -4.29 4.94
CA GLY A 45 10.40 -3.97 5.74
C GLY A 45 10.61 -2.89 6.81
N ARG A 46 11.69 -2.11 6.74
CA ARG A 46 11.98 -1.05 7.73
C ARG A 46 11.02 0.13 7.65
N SER A 47 10.45 0.41 6.49
CA SER A 47 9.38 1.42 6.35
C SER A 47 8.05 0.98 6.97
N GLY A 48 7.87 -0.30 7.26
CA GLY A 48 6.71 -0.84 7.96
C GLY A 48 5.54 -1.19 7.05
N LEU A 49 4.35 -1.29 7.64
CA LEU A 49 3.10 -1.66 6.97
C LEU A 49 2.65 -0.55 6.01
N ARG A 50 2.45 -0.92 4.78
CA ARG A 50 1.97 -0.04 3.70
C ARG A 50 0.69 -0.59 3.09
N PHE A 51 -0.05 0.27 2.42
CA PHE A 51 -1.31 -0.07 1.79
C PHE A 51 -1.37 0.36 0.33
N ALA A 52 -2.08 -0.46 -0.46
CA ALA A 52 -2.59 -0.10 -1.77
C ALA A 52 -4.03 -0.57 -1.89
N TRP A 53 -4.81 0.04 -2.77
CA TRP A 53 -6.19 -0.33 -3.01
C TRP A 53 -6.45 -0.63 -4.48
N SER A 54 -7.49 -1.40 -4.76
CA SER A 54 -7.90 -1.77 -6.10
C SER A 54 -9.40 -2.06 -6.15
N THR A 55 -10.03 -1.85 -7.31
CA THR A 55 -11.40 -2.29 -7.58
C THR A 55 -11.46 -3.66 -8.24
N ASP A 56 -10.35 -4.11 -8.87
CA ASP A 56 -10.31 -5.29 -9.75
C ASP A 56 -9.23 -6.32 -9.36
N LYS A 57 -8.36 -6.03 -8.38
CA LYS A 57 -7.18 -6.79 -7.95
C LYS A 57 -6.04 -6.85 -8.97
N GLU A 58 -6.14 -6.11 -10.05
CA GLU A 58 -5.13 -6.04 -11.11
C GLU A 58 -4.40 -4.71 -11.07
N ASN A 59 -5.16 -3.61 -10.98
CA ASN A 59 -4.65 -2.26 -10.94
C ASN A 59 -4.62 -1.74 -9.50
N TRP A 60 -3.42 -1.57 -8.94
CA TRP A 60 -3.20 -1.19 -7.56
C TRP A 60 -2.72 0.26 -7.44
N PHE A 61 -3.36 0.99 -6.54
CA PHE A 61 -3.07 2.38 -6.25
C PHE A 61 -2.52 2.49 -4.83
N GLU A 62 -1.27 2.93 -4.71
CA GLU A 62 -0.63 3.09 -3.40
C GLU A 62 -1.31 4.18 -2.57
N ILE A 63 -1.52 3.92 -1.29
CA ILE A 63 -2.03 4.89 -0.32
C ILE A 63 -0.83 5.47 0.43
N GLY A 64 -0.71 6.79 0.40
CA GLY A 64 0.28 7.47 1.24
C GLY A 64 1.73 7.37 0.79
N ARG A 65 2.05 7.18 -0.49
CA ARG A 65 3.40 7.27 -1.08
C ARG A 65 4.55 6.99 -0.09
N ASN A 66 4.93 5.74 0.09
CA ASN A 66 5.99 5.31 1.02
C ASN A 66 5.69 5.55 2.52
N TYR A 67 4.48 5.92 2.89
CA TYR A 67 4.12 6.10 4.28
C TYR A 67 3.89 4.75 4.98
N GLY A 68 4.59 4.52 6.10
CA GLY A 68 4.39 3.35 6.95
C GLY A 68 3.34 3.64 8.02
N TYR A 69 2.19 2.98 7.95
CA TYR A 69 1.08 3.12 8.89
C TYR A 69 1.33 2.43 10.24
N LEU A 70 2.16 1.40 10.24
CA LEU A 70 2.65 0.72 11.44
C LEU A 70 4.13 0.39 11.22
N ARG A 71 5.01 0.87 12.08
CA ARG A 71 6.44 0.55 12.03
C ARG A 71 6.81 -0.34 13.18
N CYS A 72 7.60 -1.38 12.93
CA CYS A 72 8.13 -2.25 13.97
C CYS A 72 9.02 -1.46 14.95
N ASP A 73 8.74 -1.55 16.23
CA ASP A 73 9.53 -0.91 17.30
C ASP A 73 10.41 -1.91 18.07
N TYR A 74 10.43 -3.20 17.65
CA TYR A 74 11.25 -4.26 18.24
C TYR A 74 12.72 -3.89 18.21
N SER A 75 13.39 -4.15 19.32
CA SER A 75 14.81 -3.92 19.46
C SER A 75 15.26 -2.43 19.57
N ARG A 76 16.44 -2.25 20.12
CA ARG A 76 17.08 -0.95 20.31
C ARG A 76 17.64 -0.37 19.00
N TRP A 77 18.09 -1.22 18.09
CA TRP A 77 18.81 -0.83 16.87
C TRP A 77 17.89 -0.74 15.68
N GLY A 78 17.96 0.35 14.92
CA GLY A 78 17.11 0.58 13.75
C GLY A 78 17.23 -0.50 12.68
N SER A 79 18.40 -1.12 12.51
CA SER A 79 18.62 -2.23 11.57
C SER A 79 17.84 -3.51 11.92
N GLN A 80 17.39 -3.66 13.16
CA GLN A 80 16.61 -4.80 13.64
C GLN A 80 15.10 -4.53 13.62
N LYS A 81 14.68 -3.29 13.42
CA LYS A 81 13.27 -2.89 13.36
C LYS A 81 12.68 -3.23 12.00
N LYS A 82 12.46 -4.51 11.76
CA LYS A 82 11.96 -5.05 10.50
C LYS A 82 10.53 -5.55 10.64
N MET A 83 9.72 -5.26 9.63
CA MET A 83 8.40 -5.85 9.48
C MET A 83 8.43 -6.74 8.24
N LEU A 84 8.73 -8.02 8.44
CA LEU A 84 8.80 -8.99 7.35
C LEU A 84 7.46 -9.70 7.22
N ASP A 85 7.00 -9.83 5.98
CA ASP A 85 5.78 -10.55 5.66
C ASP A 85 4.56 -10.14 6.53
N PRO A 86 4.16 -8.87 6.61
CA PRO A 86 3.00 -8.49 7.38
C PRO A 86 1.74 -9.19 6.87
N TYR A 87 0.89 -9.59 7.81
CA TYR A 87 -0.40 -10.18 7.55
C TYR A 87 -1.47 -9.42 8.32
N LEU A 88 -2.45 -8.89 7.60
CA LEU A 88 -3.54 -8.12 8.14
C LEU A 88 -4.84 -8.92 8.06
N LYS A 89 -5.56 -9.06 9.16
CA LYS A 89 -6.90 -9.63 9.17
C LYS A 89 -7.83 -8.80 10.05
N GLN A 90 -9.11 -8.86 9.77
CA GLN A 90 -10.13 -8.31 10.65
C GLN A 90 -10.72 -9.45 11.48
N SER A 91 -10.84 -9.23 12.79
CA SER A 91 -11.51 -10.13 13.73
C SER A 91 -13.03 -10.01 13.62
N SER A 92 -13.75 -10.92 14.25
CA SER A 92 -15.22 -10.97 14.24
C SER A 92 -15.88 -9.75 14.89
N ASP A 93 -15.18 -9.08 15.80
CA ASP A 93 -15.62 -7.83 16.46
C ASP A 93 -15.22 -6.56 15.69
N GLY A 94 -14.62 -6.72 14.50
CA GLY A 94 -14.24 -5.63 13.60
C GLY A 94 -12.88 -5.00 13.86
N GLU A 95 -12.12 -5.48 14.86
CA GLU A 95 -10.75 -4.99 15.11
C GLU A 95 -9.78 -5.57 14.07
N TRP A 96 -8.87 -4.75 13.59
CA TRP A 96 -7.80 -5.16 12.71
C TRP A 96 -6.61 -5.69 13.50
N ILE A 97 -6.11 -6.83 13.10
CA ILE A 97 -4.93 -7.48 13.69
C ILE A 97 -3.85 -7.54 12.60
N CYS A 98 -2.72 -6.90 12.84
CA CYS A 98 -1.54 -7.04 12.00
C CYS A 98 -0.51 -7.90 12.71
N THR A 99 -0.02 -8.93 12.02
CA THR A 99 1.03 -9.82 12.49
C THR A 99 2.15 -9.85 11.46
N TRP A 100 3.40 -9.83 11.91
CA TRP A 100 4.57 -9.86 11.02
C TRP A 100 5.69 -10.70 11.61
N LYS A 101 6.65 -11.12 10.78
CA LYS A 101 7.90 -11.71 11.24
C LYS A 101 8.89 -10.61 11.56
N LEU A 102 9.66 -10.81 12.64
CA LEU A 102 10.76 -9.91 13.01
C LEU A 102 12.03 -10.25 12.21
N ASN A 103 12.43 -11.52 12.30
CA ASN A 103 13.50 -12.17 11.55
C ASN A 103 13.31 -13.70 11.69
N ASP A 104 14.28 -14.48 11.23
CA ASP A 104 14.17 -15.94 11.25
C ASP A 104 14.24 -16.56 12.67
N HIS A 105 14.66 -15.79 13.68
CA HIS A 105 14.95 -16.31 15.03
C HIS A 105 14.19 -15.60 16.16
N ASP A 106 13.83 -14.32 15.99
CA ASP A 106 13.30 -13.51 17.09
C ASP A 106 11.77 -13.64 17.28
N GLY A 107 11.08 -14.31 16.37
CA GLY A 107 9.64 -14.53 16.45
C GLY A 107 8.81 -13.52 15.68
N TYR A 108 7.70 -13.09 16.26
CA TYR A 108 6.67 -12.31 15.56
C TYR A 108 6.37 -11.01 16.30
N GLY A 109 5.94 -10.00 15.53
CA GLY A 109 5.30 -8.81 16.07
C GLY A 109 3.80 -8.87 15.83
N GLN A 110 3.02 -8.27 16.71
CA GLN A 110 1.57 -8.16 16.61
C GLN A 110 1.11 -6.82 17.17
N ALA A 111 0.18 -6.16 16.47
CA ALA A 111 -0.53 -4.99 16.95
C ALA A 111 -1.98 -5.02 16.45
N THR A 112 -2.86 -4.29 17.13
CA THR A 112 -4.26 -4.17 16.73
C THR A 112 -4.64 -2.72 16.49
N SER A 113 -5.68 -2.51 15.67
CA SER A 113 -6.21 -1.19 15.34
C SER A 113 -7.68 -1.27 14.97
N LYS A 114 -8.42 -0.20 15.26
CA LYS A 114 -9.82 -0.06 14.82
C LYS A 114 -9.96 0.65 13.47
N ASP A 115 -8.93 1.39 13.06
CA ASP A 115 -8.97 2.31 11.91
C ASP A 115 -7.75 2.19 10.97
N LEU A 116 -6.82 1.26 11.25
CA LEU A 116 -5.54 1.07 10.54
C LEU A 116 -4.57 2.27 10.63
N ILE A 117 -4.92 3.29 11.40
CA ILE A 117 -4.15 4.51 11.63
C ILE A 117 -3.55 4.50 13.04
N ASN A 118 -4.42 4.25 14.02
CA ASN A 118 -4.06 4.23 15.43
C ASN A 118 -3.85 2.78 15.89
N TRP A 119 -2.61 2.43 16.22
CA TRP A 119 -2.23 1.09 16.58
C TRP A 119 -1.95 0.97 18.08
N THR A 120 -2.33 -0.16 18.65
CA THR A 120 -2.00 -0.50 20.05
C THR A 120 -0.50 -0.71 20.21
N SER A 121 -0.03 -0.78 21.47
CA SER A 121 1.34 -1.19 21.77
C SER A 121 1.64 -2.57 21.19
N GLN A 122 2.82 -2.70 20.59
CA GLN A 122 3.22 -3.91 19.90
C GLN A 122 3.55 -5.02 20.92
N LYS A 123 3.17 -6.25 20.56
CA LYS A 123 3.49 -7.47 21.30
C LYS A 123 4.42 -8.33 20.47
N TYR A 124 5.26 -9.11 21.13
CA TYR A 124 6.30 -9.91 20.46
C TYR A 124 6.26 -11.37 20.88
N PRO A 125 5.24 -12.14 20.42
CA PRO A 125 5.17 -13.57 20.70
C PRO A 125 6.29 -14.33 19.98
N ARG A 126 6.88 -15.31 20.66
CA ARG A 126 7.90 -16.19 20.08
C ARG A 126 7.30 -17.32 19.23
N THR A 127 6.06 -17.68 19.51
CA THR A 127 5.34 -18.71 18.78
C THR A 127 4.61 -18.11 17.58
N THR A 128 4.51 -18.86 16.51
CA THR A 128 3.75 -18.44 15.32
C THR A 128 2.31 -18.11 15.70
N PRO A 129 1.86 -16.86 15.52
CA PRO A 129 0.45 -16.55 15.66
C PRO A 129 -0.36 -17.32 14.62
N ASP A 130 -1.59 -17.65 14.98
CA ASP A 130 -2.53 -18.27 14.05
C ASP A 130 -2.91 -17.27 12.95
N PHE A 131 -2.39 -17.47 11.74
CA PHE A 131 -2.79 -16.73 10.54
C PHE A 131 -2.87 -17.66 9.33
N ASP A 132 -4.09 -17.92 8.94
CA ASP A 132 -4.45 -18.80 7.82
C ASP A 132 -4.44 -18.09 6.46
N GLY A 133 -3.78 -16.98 6.34
CA GLY A 133 -3.98 -16.11 5.21
C GLY A 133 -3.18 -16.45 3.95
N VAL A 134 -3.87 -16.46 2.84
CA VAL A 134 -3.26 -16.54 1.52
C VAL A 134 -2.49 -15.24 1.24
N ARG A 135 -1.19 -15.39 0.94
CA ARG A 135 -0.37 -14.29 0.45
C ARG A 135 -0.42 -14.25 -1.06
N VAL A 136 -0.52 -13.06 -1.58
CA VAL A 136 -0.56 -12.81 -3.02
C VAL A 136 0.57 -11.86 -3.42
N LYS A 137 0.89 -11.84 -4.70
CA LYS A 137 1.77 -10.87 -5.30
C LYS A 137 0.95 -9.83 -6.04
N ALA A 138 1.37 -8.58 -5.97
CA ALA A 138 0.77 -7.45 -6.67
C ALA A 138 1.85 -6.49 -7.16
N ILE A 139 1.61 -5.82 -8.29
CA ILE A 139 2.46 -4.73 -8.75
C ILE A 139 1.93 -3.43 -8.17
N VAL A 140 2.70 -2.80 -7.31
CA VAL A 140 2.38 -1.52 -6.69
C VAL A 140 3.48 -0.54 -7.03
N ALA A 141 3.11 0.59 -7.62
CA ALA A 141 4.06 1.62 -8.07
C ALA A 141 5.20 1.07 -8.97
N GLY A 142 4.91 0.05 -9.79
CA GLY A 142 5.86 -0.57 -10.70
C GLY A 142 6.74 -1.66 -10.09
N GLU A 143 6.59 -1.97 -8.80
CA GLU A 143 7.36 -3.00 -8.10
C GLU A 143 6.48 -4.17 -7.67
N GLU A 144 6.99 -5.41 -7.78
CA GLU A 144 6.31 -6.58 -7.23
C GLU A 144 6.41 -6.57 -5.70
N GLN A 145 5.26 -6.55 -5.05
CA GLN A 145 5.11 -6.63 -3.60
C GLN A 145 4.41 -7.93 -3.22
N LYS A 146 4.72 -8.46 -2.03
CA LYS A 146 4.07 -9.62 -1.45
C LYS A 146 3.29 -9.23 -0.20
N GLY A 147 2.02 -9.60 -0.14
CA GLY A 147 1.14 -9.20 0.95
C GLY A 147 -0.15 -9.98 0.99
N ASN A 148 -1.15 -9.45 1.67
CA ASN A 148 -2.48 -10.05 1.67
C ASN A 148 -3.57 -9.03 1.34
N ILE A 149 -4.71 -9.53 0.87
CA ILE A 149 -5.84 -8.72 0.41
C ILE A 149 -7.01 -8.89 1.38
N ASN A 150 -7.61 -7.76 1.75
CA ASN A 150 -8.86 -7.68 2.49
C ASN A 150 -9.89 -6.89 1.66
N ARG A 151 -11.18 -7.21 1.79
CA ARG A 151 -12.24 -6.38 1.25
C ARG A 151 -12.65 -5.36 2.30
N VAL A 152 -12.67 -4.09 1.94
CA VAL A 152 -12.94 -2.99 2.87
C VAL A 152 -13.92 -1.99 2.26
N VAL A 153 -14.59 -1.21 3.09
CA VAL A 153 -15.40 -0.07 2.66
C VAL A 153 -14.50 1.07 2.18
N TRP A 154 -14.96 1.83 1.19
CA TRP A 154 -14.20 2.95 0.62
C TRP A 154 -13.80 3.99 1.68
N THR A 155 -14.67 4.28 2.63
CA THR A 155 -14.40 5.28 3.68
C THR A 155 -13.15 4.97 4.51
N LEU A 156 -12.78 3.69 4.66
CA LEU A 156 -11.53 3.31 5.32
C LEU A 156 -10.31 3.74 4.49
N VAL A 157 -10.32 3.48 3.18
CA VAL A 157 -9.25 3.87 2.27
C VAL A 157 -9.10 5.39 2.20
N ASP A 158 -10.22 6.10 2.08
CA ASP A 158 -10.24 7.58 2.11
C ASP A 158 -9.70 8.13 3.44
N GLY A 159 -10.02 7.48 4.56
CA GLY A 159 -9.49 7.82 5.88
C GLY A 159 -7.98 7.63 5.97
N LEU A 160 -7.45 6.55 5.42
CA LEU A 160 -6.01 6.29 5.36
C LEU A 160 -5.28 7.37 4.55
N ASP A 161 -5.82 7.73 3.39
CA ASP A 161 -5.21 8.75 2.54
C ASP A 161 -5.28 10.15 3.15
N LYS A 162 -6.40 10.51 3.80
CA LYS A 162 -6.52 11.76 4.55
C LYS A 162 -5.51 11.85 5.69
N ASN A 163 -5.29 10.74 6.41
CA ASN A 163 -4.29 10.70 7.47
C ASN A 163 -2.88 10.90 6.93
N TYR A 164 -2.56 10.34 5.77
CA TYR A 164 -1.28 10.61 5.10
C TYR A 164 -1.13 12.09 4.76
N GLY A 165 -2.14 12.69 4.15
CA GLY A 165 -2.14 14.13 3.81
C GLY A 165 -1.96 15.02 5.04
N TRP A 166 -2.60 14.67 6.17
CA TRP A 166 -2.42 15.39 7.44
C TRP A 166 -1.00 15.26 7.98
N ASN A 167 -0.40 14.08 7.95
CA ASN A 167 0.97 13.87 8.40
C ASN A 167 1.98 14.63 7.51
N GLN A 168 1.75 14.68 6.20
CA GLN A 168 2.56 15.48 5.27
C GLN A 168 2.44 16.97 5.58
N TYR A 169 1.24 17.47 5.85
CA TYR A 169 1.04 18.87 6.27
C TYR A 169 1.78 19.17 7.57
N ARG A 170 1.65 18.30 8.58
CA ARG A 170 2.36 18.46 9.86
C ARG A 170 3.87 18.45 9.66
N ASN A 171 4.39 17.57 8.81
CA ASN A 171 5.82 17.47 8.49
C ASN A 171 6.30 18.69 7.69
N SER A 172 5.44 19.29 6.85
CA SER A 172 5.80 20.53 6.11
C SER A 172 6.09 21.71 7.01
N LEU A 173 5.51 21.74 8.22
CA LEU A 173 5.87 22.73 9.24
C LEU A 173 7.32 22.58 9.72
N HIS A 174 7.94 21.42 9.44
CA HIS A 174 9.35 21.10 9.71
C HIS A 174 10.21 21.05 8.44
N GLY A 175 9.73 21.60 7.32
CA GLY A 175 10.48 21.74 6.07
C GLY A 175 10.12 20.74 4.95
N GLU A 176 9.15 19.86 5.15
CA GLU A 176 8.66 18.97 4.08
C GLU A 176 7.47 19.60 3.33
N ARG A 177 7.39 19.34 2.02
CA ARG A 177 6.28 19.86 1.20
C ARG A 177 4.98 19.11 1.50
N PRO A 178 3.84 19.81 1.75
CA PRO A 178 2.55 19.17 1.91
C PRO A 178 2.09 18.49 0.60
N VAL A 179 1.35 17.38 0.73
CA VAL A 179 0.67 16.75 -0.41
C VAL A 179 -0.40 17.70 -0.94
N GLN A 180 -0.41 17.92 -2.25
CA GLN A 180 -1.46 18.72 -2.90
C GLN A 180 -2.66 17.81 -3.19
N ASP A 181 -3.88 18.35 -3.17
CA ASP A 181 -5.12 17.59 -3.41
C ASP A 181 -5.12 16.81 -4.74
N GLY A 182 -4.43 17.29 -5.76
CA GLY A 182 -4.28 16.57 -7.04
C GLY A 182 -3.30 15.39 -7.02
N GLU A 183 -2.55 15.19 -5.93
CA GLU A 183 -1.58 14.09 -5.77
C GLU A 183 -2.19 12.89 -5.04
N ARG A 184 -3.43 13.03 -4.53
CA ARG A 184 -4.17 11.94 -3.90
C ARG A 184 -4.51 10.90 -4.96
N PHE A 185 -4.25 9.62 -4.64
CA PHE A 185 -4.48 8.50 -5.55
C PHE A 185 -3.91 8.76 -6.96
N ALA A 186 -2.57 8.90 -7.06
CA ALA A 186 -1.88 9.17 -8.32
C ALA A 186 -2.40 8.25 -9.45
N GLY A 187 -2.98 8.85 -10.50
CA GLY A 187 -3.58 8.13 -11.63
C GLY A 187 -5.11 8.07 -11.63
N LEU A 188 -5.81 8.46 -10.55
CA LEU A 188 -7.26 8.60 -10.54
C LEU A 188 -7.63 10.08 -10.64
N LYS A 189 -8.41 10.42 -11.66
CA LYS A 189 -9.13 11.69 -11.67
C LYS A 189 -10.53 11.42 -11.09
N PRO A 190 -10.89 11.97 -9.92
CA PRO A 190 -12.27 11.90 -9.49
C PRO A 190 -13.13 12.60 -10.53
N VAL A 191 -14.14 11.92 -11.04
CA VAL A 191 -15.16 12.56 -11.88
C VAL A 191 -15.92 13.50 -10.95
N LYS A 192 -15.89 14.79 -11.27
CA LYS A 192 -16.75 15.76 -10.59
C LYS A 192 -18.20 15.38 -10.89
N ALA A 193 -18.97 15.16 -9.83
CA ALA A 193 -20.41 15.03 -9.92
C ALA A 193 -21.06 16.29 -10.52
#